data_96331c813dc074c1a20dcb02d8b25ba6
#
_entry.id   96331c813dc074c1a20dcb02d8b25ba6
#
_cell.length_a   1.000
_cell.length_b   1.000
_cell.length_c   1.000
_cell.angle_alpha   90.00
_cell.angle_beta   90.00
_cell.angle_gamma   90.00
#
_symmetry.space_group_name_H-M   'P 1'
#
loop_
_entity.id
_entity.type
_entity.pdbx_description
1 polymer ?
#
loop_
_entity_poly.entity_id
_entity_poly.type
_entity_poly.pdbx_seq_one_letter_code
_entity_poly.pdbx_strand_id
1 'polypeptide(L)'
;WPDPARQDFWHRKQALRGRVTYDRAPHLIAAAGRVVLGHSADDTVRCLELATGRLAWSVTAEGPVRLAPTIAGDRVLFGSDDGYVYCVALADGRRIWRQPAATDLRVIAGNGRLISAWPIRTGVLVEQGVAYCCAGIFPSQGVHQVAFRVQDGHRLAANRVTVSAQG
;
A
#
# COMPACT_ATOMS: atom_id res chain seq x y z
N TRP A 1 -26.29 -35.05 -16.36
CA TRP A 1 -26.37 -33.76 -15.71
C TRP A 1 -25.65 -33.87 -14.35
N PRO A 2 -24.62 -33.07 -14.08
CA PRO A 2 -23.85 -33.19 -12.86
C PRO A 2 -24.72 -32.80 -11.66
N ASP A 3 -24.58 -33.57 -10.57
CA ASP A 3 -25.21 -33.38 -9.28
C ASP A 3 -25.03 -31.93 -8.79
N PRO A 4 -26.14 -31.21 -8.44
CA PRO A 4 -26.06 -29.82 -7.93
C PRO A 4 -25.15 -29.66 -6.72
N ALA A 5 -25.11 -30.65 -5.82
CA ALA A 5 -24.21 -30.61 -4.65
C ALA A 5 -22.72 -30.70 -5.02
N ARG A 6 -22.41 -31.37 -6.14
CA ARG A 6 -21.05 -31.43 -6.70
C ARG A 6 -20.68 -30.13 -7.43
N GLN A 7 -21.66 -29.48 -8.06
CA GLN A 7 -21.44 -28.17 -8.68
C GLN A 7 -21.08 -27.12 -7.64
N ASP A 8 -21.78 -27.09 -6.49
CA ASP A 8 -21.49 -26.16 -5.40
C ASP A 8 -20.08 -26.34 -4.83
N PHE A 9 -19.62 -27.57 -4.69
CA PHE A 9 -18.26 -27.85 -4.21
C PHE A 9 -17.20 -27.38 -5.20
N TRP A 10 -17.39 -27.58 -6.50
CA TRP A 10 -16.47 -27.15 -7.55
C TRP A 10 -16.54 -25.64 -7.77
N HIS A 11 -17.72 -25.04 -7.70
CA HIS A 11 -17.87 -23.58 -7.75
C HIS A 11 -17.22 -22.89 -6.56
N ARG A 12 -17.33 -23.45 -5.35
CA ARG A 12 -16.61 -22.95 -4.18
C ARG A 12 -15.08 -23.06 -4.33
N LYS A 13 -14.59 -24.18 -4.85
CA LYS A 13 -13.15 -24.33 -5.15
C LYS A 13 -12.69 -23.40 -6.27
N GLN A 14 -13.50 -23.19 -7.29
CA GLN A 14 -13.19 -22.21 -8.35
C GLN A 14 -13.30 -20.77 -7.84
N ALA A 15 -14.28 -20.46 -7.00
CA ALA A 15 -14.38 -19.17 -6.34
C ALA A 15 -13.17 -18.91 -5.42
N LEU A 16 -12.66 -19.93 -4.73
CA LEU A 16 -11.43 -19.82 -3.95
C LEU A 16 -10.16 -19.76 -4.81
N ARG A 17 -10.14 -20.45 -5.97
CA ARG A 17 -9.04 -20.39 -6.94
C ARG A 17 -9.08 -19.12 -7.79
N GLY A 18 -10.27 -18.52 -7.97
CA GLY A 18 -10.44 -17.28 -8.73
C GLY A 18 -10.24 -16.00 -7.91
N ARG A 19 -10.07 -16.11 -6.58
CA ARG A 19 -9.70 -14.96 -5.75
C ARG A 19 -8.25 -14.63 -5.97
N VAL A 20 -8.02 -13.67 -6.83
CA VAL A 20 -6.71 -13.02 -6.91
C VAL A 20 -6.48 -12.23 -5.63
N THR A 21 -5.31 -12.38 -5.05
CA THR A 21 -4.91 -11.69 -3.81
C THR A 21 -4.27 -10.34 -4.09
N TYR A 22 -4.32 -9.88 -5.32
CA TYR A 22 -3.74 -8.64 -5.81
C TYR A 22 -4.75 -7.81 -6.61
N ASP A 23 -4.46 -6.54 -6.78
CA ASP A 23 -5.28 -5.64 -7.59
C ASP A 23 -4.94 -5.84 -9.07
N ARG A 24 -5.97 -5.97 -9.90
CA ARG A 24 -5.82 -6.17 -11.35
C ARG A 24 -5.49 -4.88 -12.10
N ALA A 25 -5.80 -3.72 -11.49
CA ALA A 25 -5.53 -2.41 -12.05
C ALA A 25 -4.35 -1.77 -11.29
N PRO A 26 -3.15 -1.72 -11.86
CA PRO A 26 -2.04 -1.01 -11.25
C PRO A 26 -2.30 0.50 -11.29
N HIS A 27 -2.02 1.15 -10.19
CA HIS A 27 -2.04 2.60 -10.10
C HIS A 27 -0.64 3.16 -10.31
N LEU A 28 -0.51 4.12 -11.19
CA LEU A 28 0.78 4.71 -11.56
C LEU A 28 0.75 6.23 -11.48
N ILE A 29 1.94 6.81 -11.37
CA ILE A 29 2.19 8.25 -11.51
C ILE A 29 3.35 8.46 -12.47
N ALA A 30 3.29 9.54 -13.25
CA ALA A 30 4.38 9.94 -14.13
C ALA A 30 4.80 11.39 -13.82
N ALA A 31 6.07 11.59 -13.54
CA ALA A 31 6.68 12.90 -13.35
C ALA A 31 8.20 12.80 -13.50
N ALA A 32 8.86 13.91 -13.76
CA ALA A 32 10.32 14.04 -13.85
C ALA A 32 10.98 12.97 -14.76
N GLY A 33 10.34 12.62 -15.89
CA GLY A 33 10.84 11.62 -16.83
C GLY A 33 10.76 10.16 -16.32
N ARG A 34 10.02 9.92 -15.26
CA ARG A 34 9.83 8.61 -14.63
C ARG A 34 8.35 8.22 -14.60
N VAL A 35 8.08 6.91 -14.67
CA VAL A 35 6.80 6.30 -14.34
C VAL A 35 7.01 5.41 -13.12
N VAL A 36 6.25 5.64 -12.07
CA VAL A 36 6.33 4.86 -10.84
C VAL A 36 5.00 4.19 -10.58
N LEU A 37 5.00 2.90 -10.29
CA LEU A 37 3.80 2.11 -10.03
C LEU A 37 4.00 1.17 -8.84
N GLY A 38 2.93 1.03 -8.06
CA GLY A 38 2.82 -0.02 -7.04
C GLY A 38 2.28 -1.30 -7.67
N HIS A 39 2.75 -2.44 -7.19
CA HIS A 39 2.31 -3.75 -7.66
C HIS A 39 2.00 -4.66 -6.47
N SER A 40 0.72 -4.96 -6.29
CA SER A 40 0.24 -5.67 -5.10
C SER A 40 0.37 -7.20 -5.18
N ALA A 41 0.75 -7.76 -6.33
CA ALA A 41 0.95 -9.19 -6.48
C ALA A 41 2.30 -9.68 -5.93
N ASP A 42 3.34 -8.87 -6.09
CA ASP A 42 4.71 -9.18 -5.69
C ASP A 42 5.29 -8.16 -4.68
N ASP A 43 4.43 -7.29 -4.14
CA ASP A 43 4.75 -6.33 -3.08
C ASP A 43 5.82 -5.30 -3.49
N THR A 44 5.91 -4.99 -4.79
CA THR A 44 6.95 -4.11 -5.34
C THR A 44 6.44 -2.72 -5.70
N VAL A 45 7.35 -1.76 -5.66
CA VAL A 45 7.25 -0.49 -6.37
C VAL A 45 8.31 -0.49 -7.47
N ARG A 46 7.90 -0.21 -8.69
CA ARG A 46 8.76 -0.18 -9.87
C ARG A 46 8.81 1.23 -10.44
N CYS A 47 10.00 1.63 -10.85
CA CYS A 47 10.23 2.87 -11.56
C CYS A 47 10.75 2.56 -12.96
N LEU A 48 10.09 3.13 -13.96
CA LEU A 48 10.46 3.00 -15.36
C LEU A 48 10.90 4.35 -15.90
N GLU A 49 11.79 4.32 -16.88
CA GLU A 49 12.09 5.50 -17.69
C GLU A 49 10.88 5.82 -18.57
N LEU A 50 10.33 7.02 -18.51
CA LEU A 50 9.15 7.41 -19.27
C LEU A 50 9.36 7.30 -20.79
N ALA A 51 10.55 7.64 -21.26
CA ALA A 51 10.83 7.66 -22.69
C ALA A 51 10.99 6.25 -23.32
N THR A 52 11.51 5.29 -22.55
CA THR A 52 11.90 3.96 -23.09
C THR A 52 11.08 2.81 -22.53
N GLY A 53 10.37 3.02 -21.41
CA GLY A 53 9.71 1.98 -20.65
C GLY A 53 10.67 1.02 -19.93
N ARG A 54 11.97 1.27 -19.96
CA ARG A 54 12.96 0.42 -19.29
C ARG A 54 12.84 0.54 -17.78
N LEU A 55 12.98 -0.59 -17.08
CA LEU A 55 13.06 -0.63 -15.63
C LEU A 55 14.33 0.11 -15.17
N ALA A 56 14.15 1.18 -14.40
CA ALA A 56 15.24 1.92 -13.75
C ALA A 56 15.60 1.28 -12.41
N TRP A 57 14.58 0.98 -11.58
CA TRP A 57 14.76 0.28 -10.30
C TRP A 57 13.46 -0.37 -9.84
N SER A 58 13.59 -1.30 -8.88
CA SER A 58 12.48 -1.94 -8.19
C SER A 58 12.80 -2.08 -6.71
N VAL A 59 11.81 -1.81 -5.85
CA VAL A 59 11.91 -1.93 -4.39
C VAL A 59 10.78 -2.82 -3.90
N THR A 60 11.08 -3.75 -2.99
CA THR A 60 10.09 -4.63 -2.36
C THR A 60 9.69 -4.09 -0.99
N ALA A 61 8.38 -4.00 -0.73
CA ALA A 61 7.80 -3.77 0.59
C ALA A 61 7.55 -5.12 1.30
N GLU A 62 7.17 -5.08 2.58
CA GLU A 62 6.82 -6.30 3.33
C GLU A 62 5.34 -6.68 3.20
N GLY A 63 4.61 -6.01 2.30
CA GLY A 63 3.22 -6.28 1.98
C GLY A 63 2.78 -5.56 0.70
N PRO A 64 1.56 -5.85 0.23
CA PRO A 64 1.02 -5.29 -0.99
C PRO A 64 1.05 -3.77 -1.07
N VAL A 65 1.57 -3.23 -2.17
CA VAL A 65 1.47 -1.81 -2.52
C VAL A 65 0.34 -1.66 -3.53
N ARG A 66 -0.80 -1.11 -3.08
CA ARG A 66 -2.04 -1.13 -3.87
C ARG A 66 -2.35 0.17 -4.59
N LEU A 67 -1.90 1.29 -4.07
CA LEU A 67 -2.21 2.60 -4.62
C LEU A 67 -0.99 3.23 -5.28
N ALA A 68 -1.25 4.25 -6.08
CA ALA A 68 -0.18 4.98 -6.74
C ALA A 68 0.81 5.52 -5.71
N PRO A 69 2.11 5.33 -5.91
CA PRO A 69 3.12 6.10 -5.21
C PRO A 69 2.98 7.60 -5.50
N THR A 70 3.57 8.43 -4.66
CA THR A 70 3.61 9.88 -4.84
C THR A 70 5.05 10.32 -5.09
N ILE A 71 5.28 11.08 -6.17
CA ILE A 71 6.57 11.70 -6.45
C ILE A 71 6.56 13.10 -5.83
N ALA A 72 7.53 13.37 -4.96
CA ALA A 72 7.73 14.64 -4.29
C ALA A 72 9.20 15.06 -4.42
N GLY A 73 9.49 15.90 -5.42
CA GLY A 73 10.85 16.30 -5.77
C GLY A 73 11.71 15.09 -6.17
N ASP A 74 12.77 14.83 -5.41
CA ASP A 74 13.69 13.71 -5.60
C ASP A 74 13.30 12.43 -4.87
N ARG A 75 12.05 12.35 -4.36
CA ARG A 75 11.56 11.28 -3.51
C ARG A 75 10.31 10.62 -4.05
N VAL A 76 10.15 9.35 -3.72
CA VAL A 76 8.95 8.57 -3.97
C VAL A 76 8.42 8.06 -2.63
N LEU A 77 7.16 8.35 -2.34
CA LEU A 77 6.48 7.90 -1.13
C LEU A 77 5.36 6.94 -1.48
N PHE A 78 5.18 5.90 -0.68
CA PHE A 78 4.08 4.95 -0.85
C PHE A 78 3.72 4.27 0.47
N GLY A 79 2.48 3.84 0.57
CA GLY A 79 1.97 3.03 1.66
C GLY A 79 1.86 1.56 1.27
N SER A 80 1.96 0.68 2.25
CA SER A 80 1.85 -0.77 2.05
C SER A 80 0.86 -1.40 3.04
N ASP A 81 0.36 -2.59 2.69
CA ASP A 81 -0.49 -3.39 3.58
C ASP A 81 0.26 -3.92 4.82
N ASP A 82 1.58 -3.80 4.87
CA ASP A 82 2.38 -4.05 6.08
C ASP A 82 2.21 -2.98 7.17
N GLY A 83 1.50 -1.88 6.86
CA GLY A 83 1.21 -0.78 7.79
C GLY A 83 2.29 0.30 7.83
N TYR A 84 3.23 0.29 6.89
CA TYR A 84 4.32 1.27 6.84
C TYR A 84 4.18 2.22 5.65
N VAL A 85 4.61 3.46 5.87
CA VAL A 85 4.94 4.41 4.82
C VAL A 85 6.41 4.29 4.50
N TYR A 86 6.71 4.24 3.24
CA TYR A 86 8.06 4.19 2.69
C TYR A 86 8.39 5.48 1.96
N CYS A 87 9.64 5.90 2.08
CA CYS A 87 10.22 6.94 1.27
C CYS A 87 11.53 6.43 0.65
N VAL A 88 11.60 6.50 -0.67
CA VAL A 88 12.78 6.09 -1.43
C VAL A 88 13.23 7.20 -2.36
N ALA A 89 14.50 7.20 -2.75
CA ALA A 89 15.02 8.15 -3.73
C ALA A 89 14.47 7.86 -5.12
N LEU A 90 14.03 8.87 -5.84
CA LEU A 90 13.52 8.75 -7.22
C LEU A 90 14.58 8.26 -8.20
N ALA A 91 15.84 8.59 -7.95
CA ALA A 91 16.96 8.27 -8.85
C ALA A 91 17.23 6.77 -8.94
N ASP A 92 17.29 6.08 -7.81
CA ASP A 92 17.81 4.72 -7.68
C ASP A 92 16.99 3.76 -6.81
N GLY A 93 15.89 4.25 -6.20
CA GLY A 93 15.03 3.46 -5.31
C GLY A 93 15.63 3.18 -3.93
N ARG A 94 16.79 3.77 -3.59
CA ARG A 94 17.40 3.60 -2.27
C ARG A 94 16.46 4.11 -1.17
N ARG A 95 16.18 3.25 -0.17
CA ARG A 95 15.31 3.59 0.95
C ARG A 95 15.94 4.71 1.80
N ILE A 96 15.21 5.81 1.94
CA ILE A 96 15.59 6.95 2.77
C ILE A 96 15.06 6.72 4.19
N TRP A 97 13.77 6.38 4.31
CA TRP A 97 13.15 6.02 5.58
C TRP A 97 11.95 5.10 5.37
N ARG A 98 11.52 4.47 6.48
CA ARG A 98 10.29 3.67 6.60
C ARG A 98 9.71 3.92 7.99
N GLN A 99 8.44 4.26 8.07
CA GLN A 99 7.76 4.59 9.33
C GLN A 99 6.43 3.87 9.46
N PRO A 100 6.11 3.29 10.63
CA PRO A 100 4.81 2.70 10.87
C PRO A 100 3.75 3.78 11.01
N ALA A 101 2.57 3.57 10.42
CA ALA A 101 1.44 4.49 10.56
C ALA A 101 0.73 4.31 11.92
N ALA A 102 0.64 3.09 12.43
CA ALA A 102 0.12 2.80 13.75
C ALA A 102 1.24 2.53 14.75
N THR A 103 0.97 2.71 16.04
CA THR A 103 1.90 2.34 17.13
C THR A 103 1.84 0.84 17.46
N ASP A 104 0.68 0.22 17.25
CA ASP A 104 0.48 -1.22 17.38
C ASP A 104 0.83 -1.88 16.03
N LEU A 105 1.76 -2.83 16.06
CA LEU A 105 2.27 -3.53 14.87
C LEU A 105 1.62 -4.90 14.68
N ARG A 106 0.42 -5.10 15.23
CA ARG A 106 -0.32 -6.35 15.12
C ARG A 106 -0.58 -6.73 13.67
N VAL A 107 -0.35 -8.02 13.39
CA VAL A 107 -0.55 -8.64 12.09
C VAL A 107 -1.80 -9.50 12.11
N ILE A 108 -2.55 -9.50 11.03
CA ILE A 108 -3.76 -10.30 10.83
C ILE A 108 -3.68 -11.07 9.50
N ALA A 109 -4.42 -12.16 9.42
CA ALA A 109 -4.63 -12.83 8.14
C ALA A 109 -5.65 -12.02 7.32
N GLY A 110 -5.22 -11.54 6.17
CA GLY A 110 -6.05 -10.77 5.24
C GLY A 110 -5.78 -11.19 3.80
N ASN A 111 -6.84 -11.55 3.08
CA ASN A 111 -6.78 -11.86 1.64
C ASN A 111 -5.69 -12.89 1.25
N GLY A 112 -5.53 -13.95 2.07
CA GLY A 112 -4.56 -15.02 1.83
C GLY A 112 -3.11 -14.67 2.19
N ARG A 113 -2.87 -13.56 2.86
CA ARG A 113 -1.57 -13.06 3.31
C ARG A 113 -1.61 -12.58 4.75
N LEU A 114 -0.45 -12.41 5.34
CA LEU A 114 -0.30 -11.65 6.59
C LEU A 114 -0.17 -10.17 6.24
N ILE A 115 -1.03 -9.35 6.83
CA ILE A 115 -1.04 -7.90 6.65
C ILE A 115 -1.12 -7.21 8.02
N SER A 116 -0.79 -5.94 8.08
CA SER A 116 -1.03 -5.14 9.29
C SER A 116 -2.53 -5.08 9.62
N ALA A 117 -2.90 -5.02 10.89
CA ALA A 117 -4.25 -4.67 11.31
C ALA A 117 -4.64 -3.26 10.85
N TRP A 118 -3.66 -2.41 10.58
CA TRP A 118 -3.82 -1.06 10.03
C TRP A 118 -3.00 -0.89 8.75
N PRO A 119 -3.40 -1.58 7.66
CA PRO A 119 -2.73 -1.43 6.38
C PRO A 119 -2.98 -0.03 5.83
N ILE A 120 -2.04 0.50 5.04
CA ILE A 120 -2.22 1.81 4.41
C ILE A 120 -2.96 1.62 3.10
N ARG A 121 -4.24 1.98 3.13
CA ARG A 121 -5.19 1.84 2.02
C ARG A 121 -5.64 3.20 1.48
N THR A 122 -4.85 4.23 1.72
CA THR A 122 -4.96 5.55 1.08
C THR A 122 -3.70 5.83 0.27
N GLY A 123 -3.79 6.74 -0.69
CA GLY A 123 -2.59 7.36 -1.26
C GLY A 123 -1.83 8.13 -0.19
N VAL A 124 -0.57 8.44 -0.47
CA VAL A 124 0.22 9.37 0.34
C VAL A 124 0.13 10.75 -0.32
N LEU A 125 -0.57 11.67 0.32
CA LEU A 125 -0.60 13.07 -0.11
C LEU A 125 0.64 13.78 0.40
N VAL A 126 1.30 14.57 -0.45
CA VAL A 126 2.43 15.40 -0.02
C VAL A 126 2.11 16.87 -0.28
N GLU A 127 2.21 17.68 0.77
CA GLU A 127 2.03 19.11 0.72
C GLU A 127 3.03 19.80 1.63
N GLN A 128 3.71 20.81 1.12
CA GLN A 128 4.68 21.65 1.87
C GLN A 128 5.72 20.82 2.66
N GLY A 129 6.21 19.72 2.09
CA GLY A 129 7.20 18.86 2.74
C GLY A 129 6.65 17.91 3.81
N VAL A 130 5.33 17.81 3.93
CA VAL A 130 4.64 16.91 4.84
C VAL A 130 3.88 15.84 4.04
N ALA A 131 4.04 14.59 4.43
CA ALA A 131 3.36 13.43 3.87
C ALA A 131 2.20 13.02 4.79
N TYR A 132 1.00 12.95 4.24
CA TYR A 132 -0.24 12.59 4.95
C TYR A 132 -0.79 11.27 4.41
N CYS A 133 -1.22 10.39 5.29
CA CYS A 133 -1.95 9.18 4.91
C CYS A 133 -2.85 8.68 6.04
N CYS A 134 -3.72 7.71 5.71
CA CYS A 134 -4.52 6.99 6.68
C CYS A 134 -4.22 5.50 6.64
N ALA A 135 -4.21 4.87 7.81
CA ALA A 135 -4.02 3.43 7.97
C ALA A 135 -5.19 2.81 8.73
N GLY A 136 -5.71 1.70 8.24
CA GLY A 136 -6.83 0.97 8.81
C GLY A 136 -7.93 0.70 7.80
N ILE A 137 -8.59 -0.45 7.95
CA ILE A 137 -9.71 -0.91 7.12
C ILE A 137 -10.97 -1.20 7.94
N PHE A 138 -10.83 -1.36 9.24
CA PHE A 138 -11.94 -1.64 10.13
C PHE A 138 -12.18 -0.44 11.06
N PRO A 139 -13.28 0.32 10.87
CA PRO A 139 -13.56 1.50 11.69
C PRO A 139 -13.65 1.21 13.18
N SER A 140 -14.13 0.01 13.57
CA SER A 140 -14.17 -0.45 14.96
C SER A 140 -12.79 -0.63 15.59
N GLN A 141 -11.76 -0.89 14.79
CA GLN A 141 -10.36 -0.98 15.25
C GLN A 141 -9.64 0.37 15.20
N GLY A 142 -10.31 1.39 14.66
CA GLY A 142 -9.80 2.73 14.47
C GLY A 142 -9.01 2.89 13.16
N VAL A 143 -9.09 4.09 12.63
CA VAL A 143 -8.30 4.55 11.48
C VAL A 143 -7.28 5.56 12.00
N HIS A 144 -6.02 5.32 11.72
CA HIS A 144 -4.93 6.21 12.06
C HIS A 144 -4.71 7.21 10.93
N GLN A 145 -4.85 8.49 11.24
CA GLN A 145 -4.45 9.60 10.38
C GLN A 145 -3.07 10.06 10.82
N VAL A 146 -2.10 10.06 9.93
CA VAL A 146 -0.72 10.35 10.27
C VAL A 146 -0.09 11.34 9.32
N ALA A 147 0.83 12.13 9.85
CA ALA A 147 1.65 13.08 9.12
C ALA A 147 3.12 12.85 9.42
N PHE A 148 3.95 12.80 8.37
CA PHE A 148 5.39 12.62 8.46
C PHE A 148 6.12 13.73 7.72
N ARG A 149 7.26 14.18 8.23
CA ARG A 149 8.15 15.03 7.46
C ARG A 149 8.78 14.22 6.32
N VAL A 150 8.65 14.72 5.09
CA VAL A 150 9.15 14.01 3.89
C VAL A 150 10.66 13.80 3.96
N GLN A 151 11.39 14.74 4.57
CA GLN A 151 12.85 14.73 4.58
C GLN A 151 13.44 13.54 5.36
N ASP A 152 12.90 13.22 6.54
CA ASP A 152 13.50 12.27 7.49
C ASP A 152 12.52 11.25 8.05
N GLY A 153 11.22 11.34 7.68
CA GLY A 153 10.17 10.48 8.20
C GLY A 153 9.78 10.76 9.65
N HIS A 154 10.21 11.90 10.22
CA HIS A 154 9.80 12.27 11.57
C HIS A 154 8.27 12.43 11.62
N ARG A 155 7.62 11.72 12.57
CA ARG A 155 6.17 11.80 12.76
C ARG A 155 5.80 13.15 13.36
N LEU A 156 5.05 13.95 12.62
CA LEU A 156 4.61 15.29 13.03
C LEU A 156 3.27 15.25 13.75
N ALA A 157 2.38 14.38 13.32
CA ALA A 157 1.06 14.21 13.91
C ALA A 157 0.57 12.78 13.77
N ALA A 158 -0.26 12.35 14.74
CA ALA A 158 -1.01 11.12 14.68
C ALA A 158 -2.34 11.32 15.40
N ASN A 159 -3.43 10.91 14.74
CA ASN A 159 -4.77 10.89 15.31
C ASN A 159 -5.39 9.51 15.04
N ARG A 160 -6.20 9.01 15.96
CA ARG A 160 -6.96 7.76 15.79
C ARG A 160 -8.44 8.06 15.87
N VAL A 161 -9.15 7.81 14.81
CA VAL A 161 -10.60 7.92 14.73
C VAL A 161 -11.21 6.53 14.89
N THR A 162 -12.07 6.37 15.89
CA THR A 162 -12.85 5.14 16.09
C THR A 162 -14.32 5.46 15.93
N VAL A 163 -15.05 4.63 15.22
CA VAL A 163 -16.51 4.67 15.19
C VAL A 163 -17.00 3.66 16.23
N SER A 164 -17.61 4.14 17.32
CA SER A 164 -18.36 3.28 18.22
C SER A 164 -19.61 2.82 17.47
N ALA A 165 -19.81 1.50 17.36
CA ALA A 165 -21.12 0.97 17.01
C ALA A 165 -22.07 1.37 18.15
N GLN A 166 -22.85 2.43 17.93
CA GLN A 166 -24.04 2.63 18.73
C GLN A 166 -25.05 1.57 18.27
N GLY A 167 -25.28 0.58 19.12
CA GLY A 167 -26.36 -0.39 18.97
C GLY A 167 -27.74 0.25 19.08
#